data_ddc3bfeb85cfece1475cdcb265a79876
#
_entry.id   ddc3bfeb85cfece1475cdcb265a79876
#
_cell.length_a   1.000
_cell.length_b   1.000
_cell.length_c   1.000
_cell.angle_alpha   90.00
_cell.angle_beta   90.00
_cell.angle_gamma   90.00
#
_symmetry.space_group_name_H-M   'P 1'
#
loop_
_entity.id
_entity.type
_entity.pdbx_description
1 polymer ?
#
loop_
_entity_poly.entity_id
_entity_poly.type
_entity_poly.pdbx_seq_one_letter_code
_entity_poly.pdbx_strand_id
1 'polypeptide(L)'
;LRNGEFSEELIKAVVNNLKVSTMREEETNVGRVEMYLSSFYNDIPWSDEVTKLDRIGSITKEQLVAWANEKLGTENYGIIYKRQGEDPSVQKIAKPALTPIQMNRDTQSAFLTEIQNSTVTPIEPVFVDFNRDMEIFKTDSSLEVLYKKNDINDLFSLTYLFDTGVLNDPALNNAFAYIDYLGTQAKTAAEIASELYDIACYYDLS
;
A
#
# COMPACT_ATOMS: atom_id res chain seq x y z
N LEU A 1 16.45 8.31 -15.58
CA LEU A 1 15.17 8.45 -16.27
C LEU A 1 15.34 9.25 -17.57
N ARG A 2 15.96 10.44 -17.56
CA ARG A 2 16.15 11.30 -18.75
C ARG A 2 16.96 10.66 -19.89
N ASN A 3 17.90 9.78 -19.55
CA ASN A 3 18.73 9.08 -20.55
C ASN A 3 18.05 7.81 -21.09
N GLY A 4 16.90 7.43 -20.58
CA GLY A 4 16.22 6.20 -20.97
C GLY A 4 16.96 4.92 -20.55
N GLU A 5 17.80 4.97 -19.52
CA GLU A 5 18.55 3.82 -18.99
C GLU A 5 17.69 2.94 -18.09
N PHE A 6 16.60 2.43 -18.65
CA PHE A 6 15.66 1.48 -18.02
C PHE A 6 14.96 0.66 -19.11
N SER A 7 14.51 -0.51 -18.78
CA SER A 7 13.87 -1.42 -19.71
C SER A 7 12.36 -1.15 -19.86
N GLU A 8 11.72 -1.64 -20.90
CA GLU A 8 10.27 -1.63 -21.05
C GLU A 8 9.61 -2.61 -20.08
N GLU A 9 10.31 -3.70 -19.73
CA GLU A 9 9.86 -4.66 -18.73
C GLU A 9 9.68 -3.98 -17.36
N LEU A 10 10.60 -3.08 -16.99
CA LEU A 10 10.47 -2.32 -15.76
C LEU A 10 9.20 -1.43 -15.74
N ILE A 11 8.84 -0.83 -16.88
CA ILE A 11 7.59 -0.06 -16.99
C ILE A 11 6.39 -0.97 -16.74
N LYS A 12 6.37 -2.16 -17.36
CA LYS A 12 5.31 -3.15 -17.16
C LYS A 12 5.24 -3.61 -15.71
N ALA A 13 6.38 -3.85 -15.08
CA ALA A 13 6.46 -4.21 -13.66
C ALA A 13 5.86 -3.12 -12.77
N VAL A 14 6.20 -1.84 -12.99
CA VAL A 14 5.60 -0.70 -12.27
C VAL A 14 4.08 -0.69 -12.41
N VAL A 15 3.56 -0.84 -13.63
CA VAL A 15 2.11 -0.86 -13.89
C VAL A 15 1.44 -2.03 -13.18
N ASN A 16 2.04 -3.22 -13.22
CA ASN A 16 1.50 -4.40 -12.53
C ASN A 16 1.48 -4.22 -11.01
N ASN A 17 2.54 -3.66 -10.43
CA ASN A 17 2.58 -3.35 -8.99
C ASN A 17 1.48 -2.35 -8.60
N LEU A 18 1.26 -1.31 -9.40
CA LEU A 18 0.17 -0.36 -9.17
C LEU A 18 -1.21 -1.04 -9.25
N LYS A 19 -1.42 -1.93 -10.24
CA LYS A 19 -2.67 -2.71 -10.35
C LYS A 19 -2.91 -3.58 -9.13
N VAL A 20 -1.90 -4.33 -8.68
CA VAL A 20 -2.00 -5.17 -7.48
C VAL A 20 -2.31 -4.34 -6.24
N SER A 21 -1.63 -3.19 -6.06
CA SER A 21 -1.91 -2.28 -4.95
C SER A 21 -3.36 -1.80 -4.96
N THR A 22 -3.84 -1.33 -6.10
CA THR A 22 -5.23 -0.86 -6.25
C THR A 22 -6.24 -1.99 -5.98
N MET A 23 -6.02 -3.19 -6.52
CA MET A 23 -6.90 -4.34 -6.27
C MET A 23 -6.98 -4.69 -4.78
N ARG A 24 -5.87 -4.59 -4.03
CA ARG A 24 -5.85 -4.81 -2.58
C ARG A 24 -6.58 -3.72 -1.80
N GLU A 25 -6.42 -2.47 -2.19
CA GLU A 25 -7.16 -1.36 -1.59
C GLU A 25 -8.67 -1.53 -1.77
N GLU A 26 -9.09 -1.98 -2.96
CA GLU A 26 -10.50 -2.22 -3.30
C GLU A 26 -11.12 -3.44 -2.60
N GLU A 27 -10.34 -4.33 -2.01
CA GLU A 27 -10.86 -5.46 -1.22
C GLU A 27 -11.66 -4.99 0.00
N THR A 28 -11.34 -3.80 0.52
CA THR A 28 -11.99 -3.27 1.72
C THR A 28 -13.04 -2.22 1.39
N ASN A 29 -14.09 -2.12 2.22
CA ASN A 29 -15.09 -1.05 2.11
C ASN A 29 -14.45 0.34 2.29
N VAL A 30 -13.48 0.44 3.19
CA VAL A 30 -12.76 1.70 3.45
C VAL A 30 -11.98 2.13 2.21
N GLY A 31 -11.20 1.23 1.61
CA GLY A 31 -10.43 1.55 0.40
C GLY A 31 -11.31 2.01 -0.75
N ARG A 32 -12.47 1.36 -0.97
CA ARG A 32 -13.44 1.82 -1.97
C ARG A 32 -14.00 3.22 -1.67
N VAL A 33 -14.34 3.49 -0.41
CA VAL A 33 -14.80 4.82 0.00
C VAL A 33 -13.72 5.88 -0.20
N GLU A 34 -12.47 5.58 0.17
CA GLU A 34 -11.35 6.51 -0.01
C GLU A 34 -11.10 6.84 -1.49
N MET A 35 -11.27 5.87 -2.38
CA MET A 35 -11.18 6.10 -3.82
C MET A 35 -12.25 7.09 -4.31
N TYR A 36 -13.52 6.93 -3.89
CA TYR A 36 -14.58 7.89 -4.21
C TYR A 36 -14.30 9.27 -3.63
N LEU A 37 -13.86 9.34 -2.38
CA LEU A 37 -13.53 10.60 -1.73
C LEU A 37 -12.35 11.29 -2.43
N SER A 38 -11.31 10.55 -2.81
CA SER A 38 -10.16 11.08 -3.54
C SER A 38 -10.56 11.68 -4.89
N SER A 39 -11.41 10.99 -5.64
CA SER A 39 -11.99 11.49 -6.88
C SER A 39 -12.75 12.81 -6.64
N PHE A 40 -13.55 12.86 -5.58
CA PHE A 40 -14.36 14.04 -5.23
C PHE A 40 -13.51 15.25 -4.79
N TYR A 41 -12.54 15.08 -3.86
CA TYR A 41 -11.74 16.24 -3.39
C TYR A 41 -10.83 16.80 -4.48
N ASN A 42 -10.33 15.94 -5.37
CA ASN A 42 -9.40 16.35 -6.41
C ASN A 42 -10.11 16.79 -7.69
N ASP A 43 -11.43 16.83 -7.69
CA ASP A 43 -12.26 17.17 -8.85
C ASP A 43 -11.90 16.33 -10.10
N ILE A 44 -11.64 15.04 -9.86
CA ILE A 44 -11.32 14.07 -10.92
C ILE A 44 -12.61 13.37 -11.33
N PRO A 45 -13.02 13.43 -12.60
CA PRO A 45 -14.17 12.68 -13.08
C PRO A 45 -14.02 11.18 -12.79
N TRP A 46 -15.07 10.52 -12.30
CA TRP A 46 -15.01 9.10 -11.96
C TRP A 46 -14.59 8.23 -13.16
N SER A 47 -15.01 8.58 -14.38
CA SER A 47 -14.53 7.94 -15.62
C SER A 47 -13.01 7.96 -15.78
N ASP A 48 -12.37 9.01 -15.30
CA ASP A 48 -10.92 9.17 -15.36
C ASP A 48 -10.21 8.37 -14.26
N GLU A 49 -10.82 8.25 -13.10
CA GLU A 49 -10.27 7.44 -12.01
C GLU A 49 -10.29 5.95 -12.39
N VAL A 50 -11.40 5.42 -12.87
CA VAL A 50 -11.51 3.99 -13.23
C VAL A 50 -10.66 3.59 -14.43
N THR A 51 -10.27 4.54 -15.30
CA THR A 51 -9.40 4.28 -16.45
C THR A 51 -7.93 4.65 -16.21
N LYS A 52 -7.59 5.12 -15.02
CA LYS A 52 -6.26 5.63 -14.66
C LYS A 52 -5.14 4.62 -14.93
N LEU A 53 -5.32 3.38 -14.48
CA LEU A 53 -4.30 2.34 -14.64
C LEU A 53 -4.10 1.94 -16.10
N ASP A 54 -5.16 1.94 -16.91
CA ASP A 54 -5.06 1.66 -18.34
C ASP A 54 -4.32 2.79 -19.06
N ARG A 55 -4.59 4.05 -18.69
CA ARG A 55 -3.86 5.21 -19.22
C ARG A 55 -2.38 5.17 -18.83
N ILE A 56 -2.06 4.85 -17.57
CA ILE A 56 -0.68 4.68 -17.11
C ILE A 56 -0.01 3.54 -17.90
N GLY A 57 -0.70 2.42 -18.07
CA GLY A 57 -0.21 1.27 -18.83
C GLY A 57 0.03 1.53 -20.30
N SER A 58 -0.56 2.58 -20.88
CA SER A 58 -0.36 2.99 -22.28
C SER A 58 0.82 3.93 -22.49
N ILE A 59 1.46 4.39 -21.40
CA ILE A 59 2.61 5.32 -21.49
C ILE A 59 3.83 4.56 -22.02
N THR A 60 4.43 5.08 -23.10
CA THR A 60 5.64 4.50 -23.68
C THR A 60 6.92 5.01 -23.02
N LYS A 61 8.01 4.29 -23.21
CA LYS A 61 9.34 4.70 -22.75
C LYS A 61 9.73 6.06 -23.31
N GLU A 62 9.47 6.31 -24.59
CA GLU A 62 9.79 7.56 -25.25
C GLU A 62 9.02 8.74 -24.64
N GLN A 63 7.74 8.53 -24.31
CA GLN A 63 6.92 9.54 -23.63
C GLN A 63 7.45 9.85 -22.23
N LEU A 64 7.87 8.83 -21.47
CA LEU A 64 8.48 9.02 -20.14
C LEU A 64 9.81 9.79 -20.25
N VAL A 65 10.66 9.45 -21.21
CA VAL A 65 11.93 10.14 -21.43
C VAL A 65 11.70 11.59 -21.85
N ALA A 66 10.75 11.83 -22.76
CA ALA A 66 10.40 13.19 -23.21
C ALA A 66 9.89 14.03 -22.02
N TRP A 67 8.95 13.49 -21.23
CA TRP A 67 8.44 14.16 -20.05
C TRP A 67 9.54 14.45 -19.02
N ALA A 68 10.44 13.48 -18.78
CA ALA A 68 11.53 13.65 -17.83
C ALA A 68 12.52 14.74 -18.28
N ASN A 69 12.79 14.83 -19.58
CA ASN A 69 13.65 15.90 -20.10
C ASN A 69 12.97 17.28 -20.04
N GLU A 70 11.67 17.35 -20.19
CA GLU A 70 10.90 18.60 -20.06
C GLU A 70 10.79 19.06 -18.58
N LYS A 71 10.44 18.15 -17.68
CA LYS A 71 10.07 18.51 -16.29
C LYS A 71 11.20 18.41 -15.28
N LEU A 72 12.15 17.48 -15.47
CA LEU A 72 13.27 17.25 -14.55
C LEU A 72 14.53 17.99 -15.03
N GLY A 73 14.40 19.29 -15.25
CA GLY A 73 15.52 20.16 -15.65
C GLY A 73 16.55 20.31 -14.52
N THR A 74 17.73 20.88 -14.88
CA THR A 74 18.83 21.09 -13.92
C THR A 74 18.61 22.29 -12.99
N GLU A 75 17.59 23.11 -13.23
CA GLU A 75 17.39 24.39 -12.54
C GLU A 75 16.11 24.46 -11.70
N ASN A 76 15.30 23.40 -11.68
CA ASN A 76 13.98 23.40 -11.06
C ASN A 76 13.93 22.41 -9.88
N TYR A 77 14.83 22.59 -8.90
CA TYR A 77 14.85 21.75 -7.71
C TYR A 77 15.18 22.55 -6.45
N GLY A 78 14.64 22.12 -5.31
CA GLY A 78 14.99 22.62 -3.99
C GLY A 78 15.78 21.58 -3.22
N ILE A 79 16.84 22.00 -2.54
CA ILE A 79 17.64 21.12 -1.67
C ILE A 79 17.40 21.50 -0.22
N ILE A 80 16.98 20.52 0.58
CA ILE A 80 16.82 20.67 2.02
C ILE A 80 17.94 19.85 2.70
N TYR A 81 18.80 20.53 3.46
CA TYR A 81 19.85 19.88 4.22
C TYR A 81 19.40 19.65 5.67
N LYS A 82 19.33 18.39 6.10
CA LYS A 82 19.17 18.03 7.50
C LYS A 82 20.56 17.78 8.09
N ARG A 83 21.02 18.66 8.96
CA ARG A 83 22.34 18.56 9.63
C ARG A 83 22.16 18.27 11.12
N GLN A 84 23.11 17.59 11.71
CA GLN A 84 23.14 17.39 13.15
C GLN A 84 23.64 18.67 13.84
N GLY A 85 23.02 19.02 14.99
CA GLY A 85 23.35 20.18 15.79
C GLY A 85 22.33 21.31 15.70
N GLU A 86 22.56 22.36 16.46
CA GLU A 86 21.74 23.57 16.41
C GLU A 86 22.25 24.50 15.30
N ASP A 87 21.32 25.10 14.56
CA ASP A 87 21.62 26.15 13.59
C ASP A 87 21.41 27.51 14.27
N PRO A 88 22.51 28.25 14.58
CA PRO A 88 22.41 29.56 15.25
C PRO A 88 21.79 30.64 14.36
N SER A 89 21.67 30.41 13.03
CA SER A 89 21.04 31.35 12.11
C SER A 89 19.52 31.29 12.12
N VAL A 90 18.93 30.25 12.72
CA VAL A 90 17.47 30.09 12.81
C VAL A 90 16.92 31.10 13.84
N GLN A 91 16.24 32.14 13.33
CA GLN A 91 15.50 33.05 14.19
C GLN A 91 14.18 32.39 14.64
N LYS A 92 14.03 32.21 15.95
CA LYS A 92 12.75 31.78 16.52
C LYS A 92 11.71 32.89 16.32
N ILE A 93 10.79 32.64 15.43
CA ILE A 93 9.64 33.52 15.26
C ILE A 93 8.75 33.41 16.50
N ALA A 94 8.40 34.56 17.11
CA ALA A 94 7.47 34.57 18.22
C ALA A 94 6.15 33.90 17.80
N LYS A 95 5.71 32.92 18.57
CA LYS A 95 4.43 32.26 18.31
C LYS A 95 3.30 33.31 18.41
N PRO A 96 2.51 33.51 17.33
CA PRO A 96 1.38 34.43 17.41
C PRO A 96 0.37 33.95 18.44
N ALA A 97 -0.30 34.92 19.11
CA ALA A 97 -1.39 34.59 20.02
C ALA A 97 -2.51 33.89 19.20
N LEU A 98 -2.82 32.65 19.54
CA LEU A 98 -3.96 31.97 18.95
C LEU A 98 -5.22 32.37 19.68
N THR A 99 -6.20 32.84 18.94
CA THR A 99 -7.54 33.07 19.51
C THR A 99 -8.13 31.72 19.90
N PRO A 100 -8.52 31.51 21.17
CA PRO A 100 -9.17 30.28 21.57
C PRO A 100 -10.46 30.08 20.78
N ILE A 101 -10.56 28.95 20.09
CA ILE A 101 -11.81 28.54 19.45
C ILE A 101 -12.69 27.94 20.55
N GLN A 102 -13.83 28.55 20.81
CA GLN A 102 -14.83 27.92 21.67
C GLN A 102 -15.44 26.72 20.94
N MET A 103 -15.03 25.54 21.35
CA MET A 103 -15.65 24.32 20.86
C MET A 103 -16.91 24.05 21.64
N ASN A 104 -18.05 24.13 20.97
CA ASN A 104 -19.32 23.66 21.53
C ASN A 104 -19.42 22.15 21.33
N ARG A 105 -19.12 21.40 22.39
CA ARG A 105 -19.16 19.93 22.37
C ARG A 105 -20.56 19.37 22.70
N ASP A 106 -21.47 20.21 23.15
CA ASP A 106 -22.77 19.82 23.67
C ASP A 106 -23.91 19.98 22.63
N THR A 107 -23.63 20.64 21.50
CA THR A 107 -24.60 20.78 20.41
C THR A 107 -24.24 19.88 19.24
N GLN A 108 -25.23 19.18 18.75
CA GLN A 108 -25.15 18.37 17.53
C GLN A 108 -25.93 19.04 16.41
N SER A 109 -25.49 18.86 15.16
CA SER A 109 -26.27 19.29 14.00
C SER A 109 -27.55 18.46 13.87
N ALA A 110 -28.60 19.03 13.30
CA ALA A 110 -29.84 18.30 13.03
C ALA A 110 -29.58 17.04 12.17
N PHE A 111 -28.66 17.14 11.21
CA PHE A 111 -28.23 16.01 10.37
C PHE A 111 -27.61 14.86 11.19
N LEU A 112 -26.70 15.17 12.12
CA LEU A 112 -26.11 14.12 12.98
C LEU A 112 -27.17 13.48 13.87
N THR A 113 -28.10 14.28 14.42
CA THR A 113 -29.20 13.78 15.24
C THR A 113 -30.13 12.85 14.43
N GLU A 114 -30.42 13.19 13.18
CA GLU A 114 -31.21 12.37 12.26
C GLU A 114 -30.52 11.02 12.00
N ILE A 115 -29.20 11.02 11.70
CA ILE A 115 -28.43 9.80 11.50
C ILE A 115 -28.43 8.92 12.75
N GLN A 116 -28.20 9.51 13.93
CA GLN A 116 -28.16 8.77 15.20
C GLN A 116 -29.52 8.15 15.57
N ASN A 117 -30.61 8.80 15.17
CA ASN A 117 -31.97 8.30 15.42
C ASN A 117 -32.52 7.42 14.29
N SER A 118 -31.77 7.25 13.20
CA SER A 118 -32.19 6.37 12.11
C SER A 118 -32.24 4.91 12.56
N THR A 119 -33.27 4.19 12.11
CA THR A 119 -33.39 2.76 12.37
C THR A 119 -32.38 2.00 11.53
N VAL A 120 -31.42 1.32 12.16
CA VAL A 120 -30.45 0.47 11.48
C VAL A 120 -30.86 -0.98 11.68
N THR A 121 -30.95 -1.72 10.58
CA THR A 121 -31.10 -3.17 10.65
C THR A 121 -29.77 -3.79 11.12
N PRO A 122 -29.75 -4.55 12.21
CA PRO A 122 -28.54 -5.23 12.66
C PRO A 122 -27.98 -6.13 11.55
N ILE A 123 -26.67 -6.11 11.38
CA ILE A 123 -25.98 -7.06 10.51
C ILE A 123 -25.67 -8.30 11.35
N GLU A 124 -26.23 -9.45 10.95
CA GLU A 124 -25.91 -10.72 11.60
C GLU A 124 -24.44 -11.08 11.33
N PRO A 125 -23.68 -11.44 12.37
CA PRO A 125 -22.29 -11.83 12.22
C PRO A 125 -22.18 -13.14 11.44
N VAL A 126 -21.30 -13.17 10.45
CA VAL A 126 -20.97 -14.41 9.73
C VAL A 126 -19.64 -14.93 10.25
N PHE A 127 -19.69 -16.08 10.93
CA PHE A 127 -18.52 -16.76 11.44
C PHE A 127 -17.94 -17.72 10.39
N VAL A 128 -16.60 -17.76 10.30
CA VAL A 128 -15.91 -18.72 9.44
C VAL A 128 -16.08 -20.12 10.03
N ASP A 129 -16.52 -21.04 9.19
CA ASP A 129 -16.56 -22.47 9.50
C ASP A 129 -15.51 -23.17 8.61
N PHE A 130 -14.44 -23.65 9.24
CA PHE A 130 -13.31 -24.26 8.52
C PHE A 130 -13.72 -25.46 7.65
N ASN A 131 -14.72 -26.23 8.06
CA ASN A 131 -15.19 -27.38 7.29
C ASN A 131 -16.09 -27.01 6.12
N ARG A 132 -16.75 -25.85 6.19
CA ARG A 132 -17.66 -25.36 5.14
C ARG A 132 -16.96 -24.41 4.19
N ASP A 133 -16.09 -23.54 4.72
CA ASP A 133 -15.58 -22.37 4.00
C ASP A 133 -14.17 -22.56 3.45
N MET A 134 -13.51 -23.69 3.78
CA MET A 134 -12.15 -24.03 3.37
C MET A 134 -12.03 -25.49 2.91
N GLU A 135 -11.07 -25.76 2.07
CA GLU A 135 -10.61 -27.11 1.76
C GLU A 135 -9.39 -27.42 2.63
N ILE A 136 -9.43 -28.55 3.34
CA ILE A 136 -8.33 -29.00 4.22
C ILE A 136 -7.73 -30.26 3.61
N PHE A 137 -6.46 -30.22 3.29
CA PHE A 137 -5.74 -31.38 2.74
C PHE A 137 -4.30 -31.42 3.25
N LYS A 138 -3.60 -32.53 2.96
CA LYS A 138 -2.18 -32.66 3.29
C LYS A 138 -1.36 -32.82 2.03
N THR A 139 -0.19 -32.21 2.03
CA THR A 139 0.82 -32.42 0.99
C THR A 139 1.47 -33.80 1.15
N ASP A 140 2.25 -34.25 0.16
CA ASP A 140 3.05 -35.50 0.22
C ASP A 140 4.02 -35.49 1.41
N SER A 141 4.49 -34.32 1.85
CA SER A 141 5.33 -34.15 3.05
C SER A 141 4.53 -34.10 4.36
N SER A 142 3.23 -34.40 4.33
CA SER A 142 2.30 -34.37 5.47
C SER A 142 2.06 -32.97 6.06
N LEU A 143 2.44 -31.91 5.36
CA LEU A 143 2.09 -30.54 5.75
C LEU A 143 0.60 -30.32 5.53
N GLU A 144 -0.11 -29.86 6.56
CA GLU A 144 -1.53 -29.51 6.46
C GLU A 144 -1.68 -28.15 5.74
N VAL A 145 -2.60 -28.11 4.79
CA VAL A 145 -2.92 -26.94 4.00
C VAL A 145 -4.39 -26.58 4.20
N LEU A 146 -4.63 -25.32 4.56
CA LEU A 146 -5.96 -24.71 4.58
C LEU A 146 -6.07 -23.85 3.31
N TYR A 147 -6.94 -24.24 2.41
CA TYR A 147 -7.13 -23.55 1.13
C TYR A 147 -8.50 -22.92 1.05
N LYS A 148 -8.55 -21.67 0.64
CA LYS A 148 -9.77 -20.99 0.24
C LYS A 148 -9.52 -20.26 -1.07
N LYS A 149 -10.38 -20.52 -2.06
CA LYS A 149 -10.37 -19.76 -3.30
C LYS A 149 -10.68 -18.30 -3.01
N ASN A 150 -9.93 -17.39 -3.63
CA ASN A 150 -10.27 -15.98 -3.62
C ASN A 150 -11.39 -15.72 -4.64
N ASP A 151 -12.57 -15.35 -4.17
CA ASP A 151 -13.75 -15.07 -5.01
C ASP A 151 -13.93 -13.56 -5.26
N ILE A 152 -13.02 -12.72 -4.73
CA ILE A 152 -13.10 -11.25 -4.85
C ILE A 152 -12.33 -10.78 -6.09
N ASN A 153 -11.14 -11.33 -6.29
CA ASN A 153 -10.23 -10.97 -7.38
C ASN A 153 -9.27 -12.15 -7.66
N ASP A 154 -8.35 -11.94 -8.60
CA ASP A 154 -7.37 -12.96 -9.01
C ASP A 154 -6.06 -12.91 -8.19
N LEU A 155 -6.06 -12.21 -7.05
CA LEU A 155 -4.87 -12.16 -6.20
C LEU A 155 -4.72 -13.45 -5.41
N PHE A 156 -3.48 -13.92 -5.36
CA PHE A 156 -3.06 -15.10 -4.61
C PHE A 156 -2.23 -14.68 -3.39
N SER A 157 -2.44 -15.37 -2.26
CA SER A 157 -1.58 -15.27 -1.08
C SER A 157 -1.25 -16.65 -0.53
N LEU A 158 -0.03 -16.83 -0.04
CA LEU A 158 0.44 -18.04 0.61
C LEU A 158 1.11 -17.67 1.93
N THR A 159 0.64 -18.25 3.02
CA THR A 159 1.21 -18.04 4.36
C THR A 159 1.72 -19.38 4.91
N TYR A 160 2.96 -19.39 5.35
CA TYR A 160 3.52 -20.47 6.15
C TYR A 160 3.46 -20.11 7.61
N LEU A 161 2.81 -20.95 8.41
CA LEU A 161 2.70 -20.76 9.85
C LEU A 161 3.64 -21.74 10.56
N PHE A 162 4.46 -21.24 11.46
CA PHE A 162 5.38 -22.02 12.28
C PHE A 162 4.95 -21.96 13.76
N ASP A 163 5.10 -23.06 14.49
CA ASP A 163 4.77 -23.15 15.92
C ASP A 163 5.81 -22.45 16.82
N THR A 164 6.48 -21.46 16.30
CA THR A 164 7.45 -20.64 17.03
C THR A 164 7.41 -19.21 16.52
N GLY A 165 7.71 -18.26 17.37
CA GLY A 165 7.72 -16.85 17.04
C GLY A 165 8.49 -16.03 18.07
N VAL A 166 8.46 -14.72 17.95
CA VAL A 166 9.21 -13.78 18.80
C VAL A 166 8.83 -13.86 20.27
N LEU A 167 7.66 -14.38 20.62
CA LEU A 167 7.26 -14.62 22.01
C LEU A 167 7.96 -15.86 22.60
N ASN A 168 8.39 -16.80 21.78
CA ASN A 168 9.14 -17.98 22.18
C ASN A 168 10.65 -17.70 22.24
N ASP A 169 11.15 -16.97 21.23
CA ASP A 169 12.54 -16.56 21.12
C ASP A 169 12.63 -15.12 20.58
N PRO A 170 12.94 -14.14 21.45
CA PRO A 170 13.09 -12.73 21.04
C PRO A 170 14.17 -12.49 19.99
N ALA A 171 15.16 -13.39 19.82
CA ALA A 171 16.20 -13.27 18.81
C ALA A 171 15.63 -13.37 17.39
N LEU A 172 14.47 -14.02 17.21
CA LEU A 172 13.80 -14.14 15.92
C LEU A 172 13.43 -12.76 15.33
N ASN A 173 13.11 -11.78 16.17
CA ASN A 173 12.84 -10.42 15.69
C ASN A 173 14.00 -9.84 14.89
N ASN A 174 15.24 -10.01 15.37
CA ASN A 174 16.43 -9.57 14.66
C ASN A 174 16.72 -10.44 13.43
N ALA A 175 16.46 -11.75 13.53
CA ALA A 175 16.65 -12.67 12.41
C ALA A 175 15.70 -12.32 11.26
N PHE A 176 14.42 -12.06 11.53
CA PHE A 176 13.44 -11.67 10.51
C PHE A 176 13.80 -10.34 9.85
N ALA A 177 14.18 -9.32 10.64
CA ALA A 177 14.64 -8.04 10.11
C ALA A 177 15.92 -8.17 9.25
N TYR A 178 16.70 -9.23 9.43
CA TYR A 178 17.93 -9.44 8.67
C TYR A 178 17.73 -10.25 7.38
N ILE A 179 16.65 -11.01 7.27
CA ILE A 179 16.37 -11.88 6.11
C ILE A 179 16.32 -11.08 4.79
N ASP A 180 15.78 -9.87 4.81
CA ASP A 180 15.70 -9.00 3.63
C ASP A 180 17.07 -8.62 3.03
N TYR A 181 18.13 -8.80 3.80
CA TYR A 181 19.52 -8.58 3.34
C TYR A 181 20.22 -9.85 2.91
N LEU A 182 19.57 -11.00 3.09
CA LEU A 182 20.13 -12.30 2.73
C LEU A 182 19.68 -12.72 1.34
N GLY A 183 20.62 -13.23 0.58
CA GLY A 183 20.31 -13.96 -0.64
C GLY A 183 20.15 -15.46 -0.39
N THR A 184 20.09 -16.20 -1.46
CA THR A 184 20.18 -17.66 -1.47
C THR A 184 21.54 -18.08 -2.03
N GLN A 185 21.79 -19.39 -2.09
CA GLN A 185 23.00 -19.90 -2.77
C GLN A 185 23.04 -19.54 -4.26
N ALA A 186 21.88 -19.27 -4.88
CA ALA A 186 21.74 -19.03 -6.31
C ALA A 186 21.57 -17.54 -6.67
N LYS A 187 21.05 -16.73 -5.74
CA LYS A 187 20.66 -15.34 -6.03
C LYS A 187 20.99 -14.43 -4.84
N THR A 188 21.40 -13.21 -5.15
CA THR A 188 21.55 -12.14 -4.18
C THR A 188 20.18 -11.62 -3.72
N ALA A 189 20.12 -10.93 -2.58
CA ALA A 189 18.89 -10.28 -2.11
C ALA A 189 18.33 -9.28 -3.14
N ALA A 190 19.19 -8.53 -3.83
CA ALA A 190 18.78 -7.58 -4.85
C ALA A 190 18.16 -8.26 -6.08
N GLU A 191 18.70 -9.39 -6.52
CA GLU A 191 18.14 -10.18 -7.62
C GLU A 191 16.77 -10.75 -7.25
N ILE A 192 16.62 -11.28 -6.03
CA ILE A 192 15.33 -11.76 -5.53
C ILE A 192 14.30 -10.65 -5.48
N ALA A 193 14.66 -9.49 -4.93
CA ALA A 193 13.78 -8.33 -4.86
C ALA A 193 13.35 -7.85 -6.25
N SER A 194 14.27 -7.83 -7.22
CA SER A 194 13.96 -7.44 -8.60
C SER A 194 12.99 -8.42 -9.26
N GLU A 195 13.25 -9.72 -9.13
CA GLU A 195 12.36 -10.74 -9.72
C GLU A 195 10.95 -10.73 -9.11
N LEU A 196 10.86 -10.55 -7.79
CA LEU A 196 9.57 -10.41 -7.12
C LEU A 196 8.84 -9.16 -7.59
N TYR A 197 9.55 -8.04 -7.74
CA TYR A 197 8.99 -6.81 -8.25
C TYR A 197 8.47 -6.94 -9.69
N ASP A 198 9.20 -7.66 -10.55
CA ASP A 198 8.83 -7.89 -11.95
C ASP A 198 7.49 -8.63 -12.09
N ILE A 199 7.16 -9.50 -11.15
CA ILE A 199 5.90 -10.25 -11.12
C ILE A 199 4.87 -9.66 -10.14
N ALA A 200 5.10 -8.47 -9.62
CA ALA A 200 4.26 -7.80 -8.62
C ALA A 200 3.96 -8.67 -7.39
N CYS A 201 4.97 -9.41 -6.92
CA CYS A 201 4.92 -10.26 -5.75
C CYS A 201 5.78 -9.67 -4.63
N TYR A 202 5.39 -9.87 -3.40
CA TYR A 202 6.19 -9.54 -2.22
C TYR A 202 6.02 -10.62 -1.16
N TYR A 203 6.95 -10.69 -0.23
CA TYR A 203 6.85 -11.51 0.97
C TYR A 203 7.02 -10.64 2.21
N ASP A 204 6.48 -11.11 3.31
CA ASP A 204 6.60 -10.52 4.63
C ASP A 204 6.88 -11.62 5.66
N LEU A 205 7.62 -11.29 6.69
CA LEU A 205 7.99 -12.18 7.79
C LEU A 205 7.65 -11.48 9.10
N SER A 206 6.72 -12.05 9.85
CA SER A 206 6.20 -11.48 11.10
C SER A 206 6.10 -12.51 12.24
#